data_1f22e226731819e1e01dbca1cca9bc5a
#
_entry.id   1f22e226731819e1e01dbca1cca9bc5a
#
_cell.length_a   1.000
_cell.length_b   1.000
_cell.length_c   1.000
_cell.angle_alpha   90.00
_cell.angle_beta   90.00
_cell.angle_gamma   90.00
#
_symmetry.space_group_name_H-M   'P 1'
#
loop_
_entity.id
_entity.type
_entity.pdbx_description
1 polymer ?
#
loop_
_entity_poly.entity_id
_entity_poly.type
_entity_poly.pdbx_seq_one_letter_code
_entity_poly.pdbx_strand_id
1 'polypeptide(L)'
;KETEKKMKARVNAKYDAVKPTQKLSFNKPVLKNFTHWVNKDLLDVDTGIGQVLDKTLMPQATIAMKRLHGFMGKLENKRLSKITVGMLETERKAINNMLGHAQGVDKAALMVIKKRYDTFYENALEKGLKSGSKEVLDAYKAARLEHTNFMKIFSPQNIIKNKVKQSDMGTKVIRNILDGEYSGTQIANWLYGTNSLGKTSQTQSIQTLKKLNTIFKDGSDGRQLIKDGAFLRIIENSFKKYGSREIFDPEKFVINVRNAFDGKGKNVSELLFSKKEMNTLIKFADKLERDIPRKTFVYADRGA
;
A
#
# COMPACT_ATOMS: atom_id res chain seq x y z
N LYS A 1 -4.98 -18.09 9.31
CA LYS A 1 -4.12 -16.89 9.28
C LYS A 1 -3.75 -16.55 7.84
N GLU A 2 -3.89 -15.28 7.46
CA GLU A 2 -3.45 -14.76 6.16
C GLU A 2 -1.97 -14.37 6.29
N THR A 3 -1.09 -14.94 5.44
CA THR A 3 0.35 -14.62 5.44
C THR A 3 0.75 -14.01 4.10
N GLU A 4 1.89 -13.32 4.03
CA GLU A 4 2.43 -12.81 2.75
C GLU A 4 2.54 -13.93 1.71
N LYS A 5 3.00 -15.12 2.13
CA LYS A 5 3.13 -16.31 1.27
C LYS A 5 1.77 -16.74 0.71
N LYS A 6 0.71 -16.78 1.54
CA LYS A 6 -0.65 -17.13 1.10
C LYS A 6 -1.22 -16.09 0.14
N MET A 7 -1.03 -14.79 0.43
CA MET A 7 -1.46 -13.72 -0.48
C MET A 7 -0.73 -13.79 -1.82
N LYS A 8 0.59 -14.04 -1.81
CA LYS A 8 1.38 -14.23 -3.04
C LYS A 8 0.93 -15.46 -3.82
N ALA A 9 0.66 -16.58 -3.13
CA ALA A 9 0.13 -17.78 -3.76
C ALA A 9 -1.24 -17.53 -4.41
N ARG A 10 -2.13 -16.77 -3.74
CA ARG A 10 -3.43 -16.38 -4.30
C ARG A 10 -3.30 -15.50 -5.55
N VAL A 11 -2.37 -14.55 -5.54
CA VAL A 11 -2.05 -13.74 -6.73
C VAL A 11 -1.59 -14.65 -7.88
N ASN A 12 -0.66 -15.55 -7.61
CA ASN A 12 -0.16 -16.48 -8.63
C ASN A 12 -1.28 -17.36 -9.18
N ALA A 13 -2.10 -17.97 -8.31
CA ALA A 13 -3.23 -18.81 -8.73
C ALA A 13 -4.22 -18.05 -9.61
N LYS A 14 -4.48 -16.76 -9.32
CA LYS A 14 -5.35 -15.93 -10.18
C LYS A 14 -4.72 -15.65 -11.55
N TYR A 15 -3.40 -15.45 -11.62
CA TYR A 15 -2.70 -15.31 -12.91
C TYR A 15 -2.66 -16.63 -13.68
N ASP A 16 -2.50 -17.75 -13.00
CA ASP A 16 -2.51 -19.10 -13.63
C ASP A 16 -3.88 -19.45 -14.20
N ALA A 17 -4.96 -18.96 -13.58
CA ALA A 17 -6.32 -19.11 -14.10
C ALA A 17 -6.58 -18.29 -15.39
N VAL A 18 -5.78 -17.24 -15.63
CA VAL A 18 -5.81 -16.51 -16.90
C VAL A 18 -5.04 -17.33 -17.92
N LYS A 19 -5.73 -18.03 -18.83
CA LYS A 19 -5.11 -18.86 -19.86
C LYS A 19 -4.10 -18.03 -20.69
N PRO A 20 -2.79 -18.18 -20.49
CA PRO A 20 -1.79 -17.35 -21.17
C PRO A 20 -1.73 -17.58 -22.67
N THR A 21 -2.30 -18.69 -23.13
CA THR A 21 -2.42 -19.08 -24.54
C THR A 21 -3.57 -18.41 -25.29
N GLN A 22 -4.41 -17.63 -24.57
CA GLN A 22 -5.54 -16.95 -25.21
C GLN A 22 -5.07 -16.01 -26.31
N LYS A 23 -5.58 -16.20 -27.51
CA LYS A 23 -5.21 -15.42 -28.70
C LYS A 23 -6.01 -14.13 -28.72
N LEU A 24 -5.32 -13.03 -29.03
CA LEU A 24 -5.90 -11.72 -29.21
C LEU A 24 -5.72 -11.30 -30.66
N SER A 25 -6.74 -10.71 -31.27
CA SER A 25 -6.59 -10.08 -32.57
C SER A 25 -6.68 -8.56 -32.42
N PHE A 26 -5.73 -7.85 -33.01
CA PHE A 26 -5.64 -6.40 -32.91
C PHE A 26 -6.00 -5.70 -34.21
N ASN A 27 -6.61 -4.52 -34.09
CA ASN A 27 -6.76 -3.61 -35.20
C ASN A 27 -5.43 -2.91 -35.49
N LYS A 28 -4.96 -2.93 -36.75
CA LYS A 28 -3.73 -2.28 -37.20
C LYS A 28 -3.59 -0.79 -36.78
N PRO A 29 -4.65 0.04 -36.81
CA PRO A 29 -4.55 1.43 -36.35
C PRO A 29 -4.10 1.57 -34.89
N VAL A 30 -4.52 0.67 -33.98
CA VAL A 30 -4.18 0.70 -32.55
C VAL A 30 -2.68 0.52 -32.35
N LEU A 31 -2.04 -0.35 -33.15
CA LEU A 31 -0.61 -0.61 -33.06
C LEU A 31 0.23 0.59 -33.55
N LYS A 32 -0.15 1.21 -34.67
CA LYS A 32 0.53 2.41 -35.20
C LYS A 32 0.45 3.59 -34.23
N ASN A 33 -0.70 3.78 -33.62
CA ASN A 33 -0.92 4.89 -32.71
C ASN A 33 -0.10 4.73 -31.41
N PHE A 34 0.17 3.51 -30.96
CA PHE A 34 0.92 3.28 -29.72
C PHE A 34 2.33 3.91 -29.78
N THR A 35 3.11 3.59 -30.82
CA THR A 35 4.46 4.13 -31.00
C THR A 35 4.47 5.64 -31.17
N HIS A 36 3.48 6.17 -31.90
CA HIS A 36 3.32 7.62 -32.06
C HIS A 36 3.05 8.30 -30.69
N TRP A 37 2.15 7.77 -29.89
CA TRP A 37 1.82 8.34 -28.58
C TRP A 37 2.97 8.29 -27.60
N VAL A 38 3.72 7.18 -27.55
CA VAL A 38 4.92 7.09 -26.69
C VAL A 38 5.94 8.14 -27.10
N ASN A 39 6.20 8.27 -28.40
CA ASN A 39 7.13 9.29 -28.90
C ASN A 39 6.66 10.70 -28.53
N LYS A 40 5.38 11.01 -28.73
CA LYS A 40 4.80 12.30 -28.38
C LYS A 40 4.97 12.63 -26.89
N ASP A 41 4.62 11.69 -25.98
CA ASP A 41 4.72 11.92 -24.54
C ASP A 41 6.19 12.07 -24.06
N LEU A 42 7.13 11.41 -24.74
CA LEU A 42 8.55 11.58 -24.44
C LEU A 42 9.11 12.89 -25.00
N LEU A 43 8.50 13.44 -26.03
CA LEU A 43 8.82 14.77 -26.56
C LEU A 43 8.24 15.89 -25.70
N ASP A 44 7.06 15.66 -25.12
CA ASP A 44 6.38 16.61 -24.22
C ASP A 44 7.01 16.65 -22.81
N VAL A 45 7.77 15.64 -22.40
CA VAL A 45 8.63 15.72 -21.21
C VAL A 45 9.79 16.65 -21.55
N ASP A 46 9.73 17.85 -21.03
CA ASP A 46 10.67 18.96 -21.26
C ASP A 46 12.11 18.58 -20.89
N THR A 47 12.73 17.79 -21.74
CA THR A 47 14.15 17.40 -21.60
C THR A 47 15.08 18.42 -22.27
N GLY A 48 14.52 19.47 -22.92
CA GLY A 48 15.26 20.49 -23.64
C GLY A 48 16.07 19.96 -24.82
N ILE A 49 16.00 18.66 -25.12
CA ILE A 49 16.80 17.97 -26.13
C ILE A 49 15.84 17.27 -27.09
N GLY A 50 15.72 17.82 -28.30
CA GLY A 50 14.77 17.39 -29.30
C GLY A 50 14.76 15.90 -29.63
N GLN A 51 13.58 15.38 -29.66
CA GLN A 51 13.03 14.28 -30.48
C GLN A 51 13.69 12.89 -30.48
N VAL A 52 14.78 12.61 -29.79
CA VAL A 52 15.43 11.30 -29.78
C VAL A 52 15.76 10.91 -28.35
N LEU A 53 15.33 9.69 -27.95
CA LEU A 53 15.80 9.07 -26.72
C LEU A 53 17.33 8.99 -26.75
N ASP A 54 17.98 9.81 -25.95
CA ASP A 54 19.43 9.78 -25.82
C ASP A 54 19.84 8.48 -25.14
N LYS A 55 20.59 7.64 -25.90
CA LYS A 55 21.07 6.34 -25.40
C LYS A 55 21.96 6.48 -24.16
N THR A 56 22.67 7.60 -24.03
CA THR A 56 23.59 7.84 -22.92
C THR A 56 22.85 8.25 -21.67
N LEU A 57 21.87 9.13 -21.80
CA LEU A 57 21.07 9.62 -20.67
C LEU A 57 19.90 8.71 -20.32
N MET A 58 19.33 7.99 -21.30
CA MET A 58 18.14 7.15 -21.17
C MET A 58 18.36 5.74 -21.74
N PRO A 59 19.35 4.97 -21.24
CA PRO A 59 19.71 3.69 -21.82
C PRO A 59 18.59 2.65 -21.72
N GLN A 60 17.95 2.53 -20.56
CA GLN A 60 16.88 1.54 -20.35
C GLN A 60 15.61 1.90 -21.11
N ALA A 61 15.24 3.18 -21.19
CA ALA A 61 14.12 3.64 -22.01
C ALA A 61 14.34 3.38 -23.49
N THR A 62 15.57 3.60 -23.98
CA THR A 62 15.95 3.30 -25.35
C THR A 62 15.86 1.80 -25.66
N ILE A 63 16.30 0.93 -24.74
CA ILE A 63 16.18 -0.53 -24.88
C ILE A 63 14.69 -0.93 -24.88
N ALA A 64 13.89 -0.39 -23.97
CA ALA A 64 12.45 -0.67 -23.90
C ALA A 64 11.74 -0.28 -25.19
N MET A 65 12.01 0.92 -25.73
CA MET A 65 11.44 1.37 -26.98
C MET A 65 11.84 0.48 -28.17
N LYS A 66 13.13 0.14 -28.32
CA LYS A 66 13.57 -0.77 -29.37
C LYS A 66 12.89 -2.13 -29.29
N ARG A 67 12.73 -2.67 -28.07
CA ARG A 67 12.03 -3.92 -27.83
C ARG A 67 10.57 -3.84 -28.24
N LEU A 68 9.86 -2.78 -27.84
CA LEU A 68 8.45 -2.56 -28.21
C LEU A 68 8.28 -2.34 -29.71
N HIS A 69 9.15 -1.55 -30.36
CA HIS A 69 9.16 -1.40 -31.80
C HIS A 69 9.35 -2.74 -32.52
N GLY A 70 10.33 -3.55 -32.06
CA GLY A 70 10.55 -4.88 -32.63
C GLY A 70 9.35 -5.82 -32.45
N PHE A 71 8.69 -5.77 -31.28
CA PHE A 71 7.47 -6.52 -31.00
C PHE A 71 6.33 -6.06 -31.93
N MET A 72 6.07 -4.75 -32.01
CA MET A 72 5.03 -4.16 -32.87
C MET A 72 5.29 -4.42 -34.36
N GLY A 73 6.52 -4.29 -34.82
CA GLY A 73 6.90 -4.59 -36.21
C GLY A 73 6.65 -6.05 -36.62
N LYS A 74 6.85 -7.02 -35.70
CA LYS A 74 6.50 -8.41 -35.95
C LYS A 74 4.98 -8.61 -36.11
N LEU A 75 4.18 -7.81 -35.42
CA LEU A 75 2.72 -7.81 -35.51
C LEU A 75 2.22 -7.19 -36.80
N GLU A 76 2.77 -6.03 -37.18
CA GLU A 76 2.41 -5.30 -38.40
C GLU A 76 2.77 -6.11 -39.64
N ASN A 77 3.92 -6.76 -39.67
CA ASN A 77 4.43 -7.58 -40.77
C ASN A 77 3.84 -9.01 -40.82
N LYS A 78 2.79 -9.29 -40.05
CA LYS A 78 2.15 -10.61 -39.97
C LYS A 78 3.08 -11.77 -39.58
N ARG A 79 4.31 -11.50 -39.17
CA ARG A 79 5.24 -12.53 -38.65
C ARG A 79 4.73 -13.16 -37.37
N LEU A 80 3.91 -12.41 -36.60
CA LEU A 80 3.10 -12.93 -35.51
C LEU A 80 1.65 -12.84 -35.94
N SER A 81 1.08 -13.94 -36.45
CA SER A 81 -0.33 -14.00 -36.89
C SER A 81 -1.30 -13.89 -35.70
N LYS A 82 -0.84 -14.12 -34.50
CA LYS A 82 -1.65 -14.15 -33.27
C LYS A 82 -0.82 -13.66 -32.09
N ILE A 83 -1.37 -12.73 -31.34
CA ILE A 83 -0.83 -12.28 -30.06
C ILE A 83 -1.51 -13.07 -28.95
N THR A 84 -0.77 -13.42 -27.92
CA THR A 84 -1.36 -14.01 -26.71
C THR A 84 -1.25 -13.01 -25.54
N VAL A 85 -2.13 -13.18 -24.57
CA VAL A 85 -2.06 -12.43 -23.29
C VAL A 85 -0.68 -12.61 -22.65
N GLY A 86 -0.13 -13.82 -22.70
CA GLY A 86 1.20 -14.11 -22.17
C GLY A 86 2.33 -13.32 -22.86
N MET A 87 2.25 -13.11 -24.16
CA MET A 87 3.25 -12.28 -24.87
C MET A 87 3.20 -10.82 -24.44
N LEU A 88 2.02 -10.24 -24.29
CA LEU A 88 1.85 -8.89 -23.78
C LEU A 88 2.34 -8.74 -22.35
N GLU A 89 2.05 -9.71 -21.49
CA GLU A 89 2.53 -9.70 -20.11
C GLU A 89 4.06 -9.86 -20.02
N THR A 90 4.67 -10.60 -20.95
CA THR A 90 6.13 -10.73 -21.05
C THR A 90 6.79 -9.35 -21.36
N GLU A 91 6.23 -8.59 -22.29
CA GLU A 91 6.72 -7.24 -22.60
C GLU A 91 6.54 -6.30 -21.40
N ARG A 92 5.40 -6.39 -20.71
CA ARG A 92 5.12 -5.61 -19.50
C ARG A 92 6.11 -5.92 -18.36
N LYS A 93 6.41 -7.21 -18.14
CA LYS A 93 7.42 -7.65 -17.16
C LYS A 93 8.80 -7.13 -17.51
N ALA A 94 9.17 -7.14 -18.78
CA ALA A 94 10.45 -6.60 -19.24
C ALA A 94 10.56 -5.09 -18.93
N ILE A 95 9.53 -4.29 -19.23
CA ILE A 95 9.51 -2.85 -18.88
C ILE A 95 9.63 -2.65 -17.37
N ASN A 96 8.92 -3.43 -16.56
CA ASN A 96 9.00 -3.35 -15.10
C ASN A 96 10.40 -3.68 -14.56
N ASN A 97 11.07 -4.66 -15.15
CA ASN A 97 12.44 -5.00 -14.77
C ASN A 97 13.41 -3.85 -15.12
N MET A 98 13.28 -3.25 -16.28
CA MET A 98 14.08 -2.08 -16.68
C MET A 98 13.85 -0.89 -15.74
N LEU A 99 12.57 -0.64 -15.32
CA LEU A 99 12.24 0.38 -14.32
C LEU A 99 12.92 0.15 -12.97
N GLY A 100 13.16 -1.11 -12.59
CA GLY A 100 13.87 -1.45 -11.36
C GLY A 100 15.34 -1.02 -11.37
N HIS A 101 15.94 -0.89 -12.53
CA HIS A 101 17.37 -0.54 -12.73
C HIS A 101 17.58 0.91 -13.20
N ALA A 102 16.54 1.57 -13.71
CA ALA A 102 16.64 2.94 -14.23
C ALA A 102 16.61 4.00 -13.12
N GLN A 103 17.27 5.13 -13.37
CA GLN A 103 17.37 6.26 -12.46
C GLN A 103 17.15 7.59 -13.19
N GLY A 104 16.85 8.66 -12.43
CA GLY A 104 16.76 10.02 -12.97
C GLY A 104 15.83 10.12 -14.19
N VAL A 105 16.32 10.72 -15.23
CA VAL A 105 15.61 10.98 -16.49
C VAL A 105 15.21 9.67 -17.20
N ASP A 106 16.09 8.66 -17.19
CA ASP A 106 15.82 7.34 -17.76
C ASP A 106 14.60 6.67 -17.10
N LYS A 107 14.49 6.78 -15.78
CA LYS A 107 13.33 6.27 -15.04
C LYS A 107 12.05 7.03 -15.39
N ALA A 108 12.12 8.36 -15.53
CA ALA A 108 10.98 9.18 -15.92
C ALA A 108 10.47 8.78 -17.32
N ALA A 109 11.37 8.64 -18.29
CA ALA A 109 11.04 8.18 -19.62
C ALA A 109 10.41 6.78 -19.63
N LEU A 110 10.98 5.84 -18.86
CA LEU A 110 10.39 4.50 -18.71
C LEU A 110 9.01 4.50 -18.05
N MET A 111 8.75 5.41 -17.11
CA MET A 111 7.41 5.55 -16.52
C MET A 111 6.38 6.00 -17.55
N VAL A 112 6.74 6.91 -18.48
CA VAL A 112 5.89 7.31 -19.58
C VAL A 112 5.63 6.12 -20.52
N ILE A 113 6.68 5.41 -20.95
CA ILE A 113 6.58 4.21 -21.78
C ILE A 113 5.66 3.17 -21.11
N LYS A 114 5.89 2.91 -19.82
CA LYS A 114 5.06 1.98 -19.06
C LYS A 114 3.60 2.40 -19.01
N LYS A 115 3.32 3.65 -18.68
CA LYS A 115 1.94 4.18 -18.62
C LYS A 115 1.22 3.98 -19.94
N ARG A 116 1.88 4.32 -21.07
CA ARG A 116 1.30 4.14 -22.40
C ARG A 116 1.14 2.68 -22.78
N TYR A 117 2.11 1.84 -22.43
CA TYR A 117 1.99 0.40 -22.64
C TYR A 117 0.84 -0.20 -21.83
N ASP A 118 0.69 0.16 -20.55
CA ASP A 118 -0.41 -0.31 -19.71
C ASP A 118 -1.77 0.12 -20.30
N THR A 119 -1.90 1.37 -20.76
CA THR A 119 -3.12 1.87 -21.43
C THR A 119 -3.39 1.11 -22.74
N PHE A 120 -2.36 0.89 -23.56
CA PHE A 120 -2.47 0.08 -24.78
C PHE A 120 -2.94 -1.34 -24.45
N TYR A 121 -2.33 -1.96 -23.46
CA TYR A 121 -2.63 -3.32 -23.05
C TYR A 121 -4.09 -3.44 -22.53
N GLU A 122 -4.56 -2.49 -21.75
CA GLU A 122 -5.95 -2.44 -21.27
C GLU A 122 -6.95 -2.27 -22.42
N ASN A 123 -6.70 -1.32 -23.33
CA ASN A 123 -7.52 -1.11 -24.50
C ASN A 123 -7.51 -2.33 -25.43
N ALA A 124 -6.36 -2.98 -25.58
CA ALA A 124 -6.22 -4.19 -26.37
C ALA A 124 -7.04 -5.34 -25.80
N LEU A 125 -7.05 -5.52 -24.49
CA LEU A 125 -7.89 -6.50 -23.83
C LEU A 125 -9.38 -6.19 -23.94
N GLU A 126 -9.77 -4.91 -23.87
CA GLU A 126 -11.19 -4.51 -23.94
C GLU A 126 -11.77 -4.55 -25.37
N LYS A 127 -10.98 -4.09 -26.35
CA LYS A 127 -11.44 -3.92 -27.73
C LYS A 127 -10.95 -5.00 -28.69
N GLY A 128 -9.90 -5.73 -28.31
CA GLY A 128 -9.23 -6.71 -29.16
C GLY A 128 -9.71 -8.16 -29.00
N LEU A 129 -10.60 -8.40 -28.05
CA LEU A 129 -11.19 -9.72 -27.82
C LEU A 129 -12.25 -10.03 -28.85
N LYS A 130 -11.84 -10.24 -30.12
CA LYS A 130 -12.73 -10.81 -31.14
C LYS A 130 -13.06 -12.29 -30.91
N SER A 131 -12.24 -12.99 -30.10
CA SER A 131 -12.44 -14.39 -29.79
C SER A 131 -11.86 -14.74 -28.42
N GLY A 132 -12.57 -14.40 -27.38
CA GLY A 132 -12.24 -14.78 -26.01
C GLY A 132 -13.40 -14.44 -25.13
N SER A 133 -13.67 -15.28 -24.12
CA SER A 133 -14.80 -15.05 -23.25
C SER A 133 -14.55 -13.82 -22.38
N LYS A 134 -15.60 -13.06 -22.11
CA LYS A 134 -15.62 -11.98 -21.10
C LYS A 134 -15.03 -12.44 -19.77
N GLU A 135 -15.21 -13.71 -19.45
CA GLU A 135 -14.69 -14.37 -18.25
C GLU A 135 -13.17 -14.32 -18.14
N VAL A 136 -12.43 -14.45 -19.24
CA VAL A 136 -10.95 -14.38 -19.23
C VAL A 136 -10.48 -12.96 -18.98
N LEU A 137 -11.16 -11.96 -19.54
CA LEU A 137 -10.88 -10.55 -19.29
C LEU A 137 -11.14 -10.20 -17.81
N ASP A 138 -12.27 -10.63 -17.29
CA ASP A 138 -12.65 -10.39 -15.89
C ASP A 138 -11.69 -11.11 -14.93
N ALA A 139 -11.28 -12.34 -15.24
CA ALA A 139 -10.27 -13.08 -14.48
C ALA A 139 -8.91 -12.33 -14.49
N TYR A 140 -8.50 -11.80 -15.63
CA TYR A 140 -7.27 -11.03 -15.73
C TYR A 140 -7.33 -9.70 -14.94
N LYS A 141 -8.44 -8.97 -15.07
CA LYS A 141 -8.67 -7.75 -14.28
C LYS A 141 -8.63 -8.04 -12.77
N ALA A 142 -9.24 -9.14 -12.34
CA ALA A 142 -9.22 -9.61 -10.97
C ALA A 142 -7.80 -9.98 -10.50
N ALA A 143 -7.01 -10.67 -11.33
CA ALA A 143 -5.62 -11.01 -11.02
C ALA A 143 -4.74 -9.75 -10.88
N ARG A 144 -4.92 -8.76 -11.77
CA ARG A 144 -4.21 -7.47 -11.68
C ARG A 144 -4.58 -6.68 -10.44
N LEU A 145 -5.85 -6.64 -10.10
CA LEU A 145 -6.33 -5.96 -8.89
C LEU A 145 -5.70 -6.59 -7.64
N GLU A 146 -5.72 -7.92 -7.56
CA GLU A 146 -5.12 -8.65 -6.45
C GLU A 146 -3.60 -8.41 -6.35
N HIS A 147 -2.89 -8.46 -7.48
CA HIS A 147 -1.46 -8.14 -7.52
C HIS A 147 -1.20 -6.68 -7.08
N THR A 148 -2.01 -5.74 -7.54
CA THR A 148 -1.88 -4.33 -7.15
C THR A 148 -2.08 -4.16 -5.65
N ASN A 149 -3.07 -4.84 -5.07
CA ASN A 149 -3.32 -4.84 -3.63
C ASN A 149 -2.16 -5.47 -2.85
N PHE A 150 -1.65 -6.60 -3.31
CA PHE A 150 -0.45 -7.24 -2.74
C PHE A 150 0.75 -6.28 -2.76
N MET A 151 1.01 -5.64 -3.90
CA MET A 151 2.12 -4.69 -4.02
C MET A 151 1.94 -3.43 -3.17
N LYS A 152 0.71 -2.92 -3.02
CA LYS A 152 0.43 -1.79 -2.10
C LYS A 152 0.76 -2.13 -0.65
N ILE A 153 0.58 -3.39 -0.25
CA ILE A 153 0.83 -3.85 1.12
C ILE A 153 2.32 -4.09 1.34
N PHE A 154 2.97 -4.83 0.44
CA PHE A 154 4.32 -5.38 0.64
C PHE A 154 5.43 -4.69 -0.14
N SER A 155 5.12 -3.80 -1.09
CA SER A 155 6.16 -3.02 -1.77
C SER A 155 6.70 -1.91 -0.87
N PRO A 156 8.02 -1.74 -0.82
CA PRO A 156 8.63 -0.62 -0.13
C PRO A 156 8.19 0.70 -0.78
N GLN A 157 7.65 1.63 0.01
CA GLN A 157 7.16 2.91 -0.50
C GLN A 157 8.27 3.94 -0.77
N ASN A 158 9.49 3.72 -0.27
CA ASN A 158 10.59 4.67 -0.40
C ASN A 158 11.82 4.04 -1.04
N ILE A 159 12.08 4.45 -2.27
CA ILE A 159 13.41 4.34 -2.88
C ILE A 159 14.13 5.64 -2.54
N ILE A 160 14.78 5.71 -1.39
CA ILE A 160 15.68 6.81 -1.08
C ILE A 160 17.10 6.36 -1.43
N LYS A 161 17.71 7.08 -2.39
CA LYS A 161 19.12 7.02 -2.74
C LYS A 161 19.75 5.62 -2.77
N ASN A 162 19.59 4.92 -3.91
CA ASN A 162 20.44 3.79 -4.36
C ASN A 162 20.79 2.66 -3.39
N LYS A 163 20.20 2.58 -2.21
CA LYS A 163 20.39 1.45 -1.31
C LYS A 163 19.17 0.52 -1.41
N VAL A 164 19.46 -0.72 -1.79
CA VAL A 164 18.52 -1.82 -1.69
C VAL A 164 18.06 -1.92 -0.24
N LYS A 165 16.94 -1.29 0.02
CA LYS A 165 15.79 -1.77 0.74
C LYS A 165 16.02 -2.52 2.04
N GLN A 166 16.10 -1.81 3.10
CA GLN A 166 15.40 -2.28 4.28
C GLN A 166 13.89 -2.20 3.99
N SER A 167 13.18 -3.30 4.19
CA SER A 167 11.73 -3.29 4.16
C SER A 167 11.26 -2.14 5.05
N ASP A 168 10.40 -1.26 4.51
CA ASP A 168 9.77 -0.21 5.30
C ASP A 168 9.31 -0.81 6.63
N MET A 169 9.60 -0.11 7.74
CA MET A 169 9.26 -0.57 9.10
C MET A 169 7.78 -0.99 9.19
N GLY A 170 6.89 -0.25 8.51
CA GLY A 170 5.49 -0.59 8.40
C GLY A 170 5.24 -1.94 7.73
N THR A 171 5.97 -2.29 6.69
CA THR A 171 5.87 -3.60 6.02
C THR A 171 6.38 -4.73 6.92
N LYS A 172 7.45 -4.50 7.69
CA LYS A 172 7.94 -5.46 8.68
C LYS A 172 6.89 -5.70 9.77
N VAL A 173 6.29 -4.63 10.29
CA VAL A 173 5.21 -4.72 11.29
C VAL A 173 4.02 -5.50 10.73
N ILE A 174 3.60 -5.24 9.49
CA ILE A 174 2.50 -5.98 8.85
C ILE A 174 2.83 -7.47 8.76
N ARG A 175 4.04 -7.85 8.35
CA ARG A 175 4.47 -9.26 8.31
C ARG A 175 4.35 -9.91 9.67
N ASN A 176 4.91 -9.29 10.70
CA ASN A 176 4.88 -9.82 12.06
C ASN A 176 3.46 -9.93 12.62
N ILE A 177 2.55 -9.00 12.26
CA ILE A 177 1.12 -9.10 12.59
C ILE A 177 0.49 -10.31 11.89
N LEU A 178 0.74 -10.48 10.59
CA LEU A 178 0.18 -11.59 9.80
C LEU A 178 0.72 -12.95 10.25
N ASP A 179 1.99 -13.01 10.62
CA ASP A 179 2.63 -14.22 11.14
C ASP A 179 2.23 -14.52 12.58
N GLY A 180 1.58 -13.55 13.26
CA GLY A 180 1.06 -13.68 14.63
C GLY A 180 2.14 -13.54 15.69
N GLU A 181 3.23 -12.85 15.35
CA GLU A 181 4.32 -12.55 16.27
C GLU A 181 4.00 -11.41 17.25
N TYR A 182 3.00 -10.57 16.93
CA TYR A 182 2.61 -9.43 17.74
C TYR A 182 1.26 -9.63 18.42
N SER A 183 1.21 -9.31 19.73
CA SER A 183 -0.04 -9.15 20.45
C SER A 183 -0.78 -7.87 20.03
N GLY A 184 -2.08 -7.80 20.34
CA GLY A 184 -2.87 -6.59 20.08
C GLY A 184 -2.27 -5.35 20.73
N THR A 185 -1.78 -5.45 21.99
CA THR A 185 -1.12 -4.34 22.70
C THR A 185 0.18 -3.90 22.03
N GLN A 186 1.00 -4.84 21.52
CA GLN A 186 2.23 -4.51 20.80
C GLN A 186 1.92 -3.76 19.49
N ILE A 187 0.89 -4.19 18.78
CA ILE A 187 0.41 -3.51 17.57
C ILE A 187 -0.05 -2.08 17.91
N ALA A 188 -0.84 -1.93 18.97
CA ALA A 188 -1.34 -0.65 19.42
C ALA A 188 -0.20 0.29 19.88
N ASN A 189 0.78 -0.22 20.61
CA ASN A 189 1.97 0.53 21.01
C ASN A 189 2.74 1.05 19.80
N TRP A 190 2.85 0.26 18.74
CA TRP A 190 3.47 0.70 17.51
C TRP A 190 2.62 1.77 16.80
N LEU A 191 1.31 1.58 16.68
CA LEU A 191 0.40 2.51 16.00
C LEU A 191 0.31 3.88 16.69
N TYR A 192 0.35 3.92 18.01
CA TYR A 192 0.27 5.17 18.80
C TYR A 192 1.65 5.72 19.22
N GLY A 193 2.74 5.15 18.73
CA GLY A 193 4.07 5.74 18.84
C GLY A 193 4.78 5.61 20.19
N THR A 194 4.35 4.69 21.06
CA THR A 194 5.00 4.43 22.37
C THR A 194 5.78 3.13 22.38
N ASN A 195 6.76 2.99 21.49
CA ASN A 195 7.37 1.70 21.24
C ASN A 195 8.83 1.60 21.65
N SER A 196 9.24 0.44 22.20
CA SER A 196 10.63 0.03 22.34
C SER A 196 11.36 -0.19 21.00
N LEU A 197 10.63 -0.25 19.89
CA LEU A 197 11.17 -0.45 18.54
C LEU A 197 11.53 0.87 17.82
N GLY A 198 11.47 2.02 18.49
CA GLY A 198 11.79 3.33 17.93
C GLY A 198 10.58 4.25 17.78
N LYS A 199 10.83 5.56 17.66
CA LYS A 199 9.77 6.56 17.48
C LYS A 199 9.12 6.37 16.11
N THR A 200 7.89 5.86 16.09
CA THR A 200 7.09 5.77 14.85
C THR A 200 6.47 7.13 14.57
N SER A 201 6.64 7.64 13.37
CA SER A 201 5.92 8.86 12.98
C SER A 201 4.44 8.57 12.79
N GLN A 202 3.59 9.54 13.11
CA GLN A 202 2.14 9.43 12.91
C GLN A 202 1.80 9.06 11.45
N THR A 203 2.56 9.59 10.49
CA THR A 203 2.40 9.27 9.06
C THR A 203 2.63 7.79 8.78
N GLN A 204 3.67 7.17 9.37
CA GLN A 204 3.94 5.74 9.22
C GLN A 204 2.83 4.89 9.86
N SER A 205 2.34 5.27 11.02
CA SER A 205 1.22 4.59 11.70
C SER A 205 -0.03 4.61 10.83
N ILE A 206 -0.40 5.77 10.29
CA ILE A 206 -1.55 5.94 9.40
C ILE A 206 -1.40 5.09 8.13
N GLN A 207 -0.23 5.12 7.49
CA GLN A 207 0.04 4.34 6.28
C GLN A 207 -0.05 2.84 6.54
N THR A 208 0.51 2.37 7.65
CA THR A 208 0.45 0.96 8.04
C THR A 208 -0.96 0.53 8.36
N LEU A 209 -1.72 1.36 9.09
CA LEU A 209 -3.11 1.05 9.42
C LEU A 209 -4.00 1.02 8.17
N LYS A 210 -3.80 1.94 7.21
CA LYS A 210 -4.47 1.89 5.91
C LYS A 210 -4.18 0.58 5.16
N LYS A 211 -2.95 0.08 5.19
CA LYS A 211 -2.59 -1.22 4.62
C LYS A 211 -3.26 -2.37 5.37
N LEU A 212 -3.25 -2.35 6.72
CA LEU A 212 -3.93 -3.35 7.54
C LEU A 212 -5.44 -3.37 7.28
N ASN A 213 -6.08 -2.23 7.07
CA ASN A 213 -7.50 -2.14 6.73
C ASN A 213 -7.84 -2.73 5.35
N THR A 214 -6.88 -2.87 4.43
CA THR A 214 -7.09 -3.62 3.18
C THR A 214 -7.03 -5.13 3.38
N ILE A 215 -6.34 -5.60 4.42
CA ILE A 215 -6.20 -7.02 4.77
C ILE A 215 -7.35 -7.45 5.69
N PHE A 216 -7.56 -6.70 6.75
CA PHE A 216 -8.57 -6.94 7.78
C PHE A 216 -9.78 -6.02 7.55
N LYS A 217 -10.83 -6.57 6.97
CA LYS A 217 -12.10 -5.84 6.76
C LYS A 217 -12.78 -5.56 8.11
N ASP A 218 -13.66 -4.57 8.10
CA ASP A 218 -14.51 -4.29 9.26
C ASP A 218 -15.27 -5.57 9.69
N GLY A 219 -15.31 -5.81 10.99
CA GLY A 219 -15.92 -7.02 11.57
C GLY A 219 -15.04 -8.28 11.53
N SER A 220 -13.83 -8.24 10.97
CA SER A 220 -12.92 -9.40 11.03
C SER A 220 -12.22 -9.51 12.38
N ASP A 221 -11.90 -10.74 12.80
CA ASP A 221 -11.17 -11.01 14.05
C ASP A 221 -9.83 -10.25 14.13
N GLY A 222 -9.12 -10.14 13.00
CA GLY A 222 -7.86 -9.39 12.96
C GLY A 222 -8.06 -7.90 13.20
N ARG A 223 -9.16 -7.32 12.72
CA ARG A 223 -9.49 -5.92 13.00
C ARG A 223 -9.90 -5.72 14.45
N GLN A 224 -10.69 -6.65 14.99
CA GLN A 224 -11.10 -6.62 16.38
C GLN A 224 -9.90 -6.74 17.32
N LEU A 225 -8.96 -7.64 17.04
CA LEU A 225 -7.72 -7.78 17.80
C LEU A 225 -6.92 -6.46 17.92
N ILE A 226 -6.86 -5.69 16.82
CA ILE A 226 -6.17 -4.39 16.82
C ILE A 226 -6.94 -3.37 17.67
N LYS A 227 -8.28 -3.34 17.60
CA LYS A 227 -9.14 -2.49 18.43
C LYS A 227 -8.99 -2.81 19.91
N ASP A 228 -9.07 -4.09 20.24
CA ASP A 228 -8.92 -4.57 21.62
C ASP A 228 -7.55 -4.23 22.18
N GLY A 229 -6.50 -4.42 21.39
CA GLY A 229 -5.15 -4.03 21.77
C GLY A 229 -4.99 -2.53 21.98
N ALA A 230 -5.66 -1.70 21.19
CA ALA A 230 -5.68 -0.24 21.38
C ALA A 230 -6.37 0.15 22.69
N PHE A 231 -7.48 -0.51 23.02
CA PHE A 231 -8.21 -0.28 24.27
C PHE A 231 -7.43 -0.79 25.49
N LEU A 232 -6.89 -2.01 25.43
CA LEU A 232 -6.04 -2.56 26.48
C LEU A 232 -4.85 -1.65 26.78
N ARG A 233 -4.20 -1.13 25.75
CA ARG A 233 -3.11 -0.15 25.92
C ARG A 233 -3.53 1.08 26.73
N ILE A 234 -4.73 1.62 26.47
CA ILE A 234 -5.26 2.77 27.24
C ILE A 234 -5.40 2.38 28.70
N ILE A 235 -5.96 1.20 28.98
CA ILE A 235 -6.14 0.68 30.35
C ILE A 235 -4.76 0.47 31.01
N GLU A 236 -3.86 -0.29 30.39
CA GLU A 236 -2.53 -0.60 30.95
C GLU A 236 -1.73 0.66 31.26
N ASN A 237 -1.77 1.67 30.38
CA ASN A 237 -1.11 2.95 30.62
C ASN A 237 -1.78 3.79 31.72
N SER A 238 -2.93 3.38 32.22
CA SER A 238 -3.68 4.10 33.26
C SER A 238 -3.39 3.58 34.66
N PHE A 239 -2.48 2.60 34.79
CA PHE A 239 -2.02 2.18 36.10
C PHE A 239 -0.82 3.01 36.56
N LYS A 240 -0.74 3.25 37.86
CA LYS A 240 0.42 3.81 38.57
C LYS A 240 1.03 2.77 39.49
N LYS A 241 2.37 2.73 39.51
CA LYS A 241 3.13 1.89 40.43
C LYS A 241 3.29 2.59 41.77
N TYR A 242 2.88 1.93 42.82
CA TYR A 242 3.14 2.31 44.20
C TYR A 242 3.86 1.14 44.92
N GLY A 243 5.19 1.22 44.92
CA GLY A 243 6.01 0.09 45.36
C GLY A 243 5.83 -1.14 44.45
N SER A 244 5.41 -2.27 45.04
CA SER A 244 5.11 -3.50 44.30
C SER A 244 3.67 -3.60 43.77
N ARG A 245 2.81 -2.63 44.06
CA ARG A 245 1.39 -2.64 43.64
C ARG A 245 1.16 -1.74 42.45
N GLU A 246 0.31 -2.19 41.54
CA GLU A 246 -0.21 -1.37 40.44
C GLU A 246 -1.66 -0.97 40.76
N ILE A 247 -1.93 0.32 40.79
CA ILE A 247 -3.25 0.88 41.10
C ILE A 247 -3.77 1.63 39.88
N PHE A 248 -5.02 1.34 39.52
CA PHE A 248 -5.69 2.08 38.43
C PHE A 248 -5.87 3.55 38.81
N ASP A 249 -5.48 4.44 37.92
CA ASP A 249 -5.59 5.88 38.06
C ASP A 249 -6.64 6.41 37.08
N PRO A 250 -7.83 6.81 37.57
CA PRO A 250 -8.91 7.32 36.74
C PRO A 250 -8.53 8.62 35.98
N GLU A 251 -7.76 9.51 36.59
CA GLU A 251 -7.29 10.75 35.92
C GLU A 251 -6.41 10.40 34.72
N LYS A 252 -5.48 9.47 34.89
CA LYS A 252 -4.63 8.98 33.81
C LYS A 252 -5.44 8.31 32.71
N PHE A 253 -6.47 7.56 33.06
CA PHE A 253 -7.36 6.92 32.08
C PHE A 253 -8.07 7.96 31.22
N VAL A 254 -8.66 9.00 31.83
CA VAL A 254 -9.31 10.11 31.10
C VAL A 254 -8.33 10.78 30.14
N ILE A 255 -7.12 11.08 30.61
CA ILE A 255 -6.07 11.69 29.79
C ILE A 255 -5.71 10.79 28.61
N ASN A 256 -5.55 9.47 28.84
CA ASN A 256 -5.18 8.51 27.82
C ASN A 256 -6.29 8.35 26.77
N VAL A 257 -7.55 8.30 27.18
CA VAL A 257 -8.72 8.26 26.27
C VAL A 257 -8.75 9.52 25.41
N ARG A 258 -8.63 10.72 25.99
CA ARG A 258 -8.62 11.97 25.24
C ARG A 258 -7.44 12.04 24.28
N ASN A 259 -6.24 11.66 24.69
CA ASN A 259 -5.08 11.62 23.81
C ASN A 259 -5.26 10.68 22.63
N ALA A 260 -5.91 9.54 22.84
CA ALA A 260 -6.14 8.54 21.80
C ALA A 260 -7.24 8.97 20.81
N PHE A 261 -8.35 9.54 21.30
CA PHE A 261 -9.56 9.74 20.50
C PHE A 261 -9.84 11.20 20.11
N ASP A 262 -9.27 12.17 20.81
CA ASP A 262 -9.47 13.61 20.52
C ASP A 262 -8.16 14.38 20.40
N GLY A 263 -7.04 13.83 20.90
CA GLY A 263 -5.71 14.42 20.86
C GLY A 263 -4.83 13.89 19.73
N LYS A 264 -3.55 13.68 20.04
CA LYS A 264 -2.50 13.26 19.08
C LYS A 264 -2.79 11.91 18.40
N GLY A 265 -3.55 11.03 19.04
CA GLY A 265 -3.91 9.71 18.50
C GLY A 265 -5.15 9.71 17.59
N LYS A 266 -5.89 10.82 17.49
CA LYS A 266 -7.18 10.92 16.80
C LYS A 266 -7.16 10.35 15.38
N ASN A 267 -6.22 10.79 14.56
CA ASN A 267 -6.11 10.34 13.16
C ASN A 267 -5.89 8.82 13.01
N VAL A 268 -5.23 8.19 13.98
CA VAL A 268 -5.05 6.73 14.03
C VAL A 268 -6.36 6.07 14.45
N SER A 269 -6.99 6.63 15.47
CA SER A 269 -8.26 6.11 16.02
C SER A 269 -9.42 6.21 15.00
N GLU A 270 -9.52 7.28 14.21
CA GLU A 270 -10.52 7.43 13.14
C GLU A 270 -10.43 6.36 12.04
N LEU A 271 -9.26 5.78 11.83
CA LEU A 271 -9.06 4.68 10.89
C LEU A 271 -9.40 3.32 11.50
N LEU A 272 -9.48 3.23 12.81
CA LEU A 272 -9.64 1.96 13.55
C LEU A 272 -11.05 1.83 14.14
N PHE A 273 -11.59 2.89 14.69
CA PHE A 273 -12.88 2.95 15.38
C PHE A 273 -13.91 3.72 14.57
N SER A 274 -15.17 3.36 14.73
CA SER A 274 -16.28 4.16 14.22
C SER A 274 -16.46 5.44 15.06
N LYS A 275 -17.07 6.46 14.47
CA LYS A 275 -17.41 7.69 15.20
C LYS A 275 -18.27 7.42 16.45
N LYS A 276 -19.18 6.43 16.38
CA LYS A 276 -20.02 6.02 17.50
C LYS A 276 -19.20 5.45 18.65
N GLU A 277 -18.25 4.56 18.35
CA GLU A 277 -17.34 3.97 19.35
C GLU A 277 -16.49 5.06 20.00
N MET A 278 -15.87 5.94 19.21
CA MET A 278 -15.05 7.04 19.71
C MET A 278 -15.85 7.98 20.63
N ASN A 279 -17.03 8.40 20.18
CA ASN A 279 -17.90 9.27 20.97
C ASN A 279 -18.35 8.61 22.28
N THR A 280 -18.59 7.30 22.27
CA THR A 280 -18.97 6.56 23.48
C THR A 280 -17.83 6.57 24.49
N LEU A 281 -16.60 6.33 24.06
CA LEU A 281 -15.43 6.33 24.93
C LEU A 281 -15.10 7.73 25.46
N ILE A 282 -15.25 8.77 24.65
CA ILE A 282 -15.07 10.16 25.08
C ILE A 282 -16.12 10.54 26.13
N LYS A 283 -17.41 10.23 25.89
CA LYS A 283 -18.48 10.50 26.86
C LYS A 283 -18.28 9.73 28.18
N PHE A 284 -17.77 8.51 28.11
CA PHE A 284 -17.42 7.75 29.30
C PHE A 284 -16.29 8.42 30.08
N ALA A 285 -15.25 8.89 29.40
CA ALA A 285 -14.17 9.64 30.03
C ALA A 285 -14.67 10.96 30.66
N ASP A 286 -15.56 11.69 29.98
CA ASP A 286 -16.16 12.93 30.50
C ASP A 286 -17.03 12.68 31.75
N LYS A 287 -17.73 11.53 31.79
CA LYS A 287 -18.50 11.14 32.98
C LYS A 287 -17.56 10.80 34.13
N LEU A 288 -16.55 9.97 33.88
CA LEU A 288 -15.58 9.56 34.88
C LEU A 288 -14.83 10.78 35.46
N GLU A 289 -14.47 11.76 34.61
CA GLU A 289 -13.80 12.99 35.06
C GLU A 289 -14.65 13.79 36.04
N ARG A 290 -15.97 13.83 35.85
CA ARG A 290 -16.88 14.52 36.76
C ARG A 290 -17.01 13.83 38.11
N ASP A 291 -16.85 12.48 38.11
CA ASP A 291 -16.96 11.66 39.31
C ASP A 291 -15.64 11.58 40.09
N ILE A 292 -14.51 12.06 39.51
CA ILE A 292 -13.22 12.12 40.19
C ILE A 292 -13.25 13.29 41.20
N PRO A 293 -13.03 13.01 42.51
CA PRO A 293 -12.97 14.08 43.50
C PRO A 293 -11.90 15.10 43.14
N ARG A 294 -12.25 16.37 43.06
CA ARG A 294 -11.24 17.41 42.89
C ARG A 294 -10.34 17.39 44.10
N LYS A 295 -9.02 17.36 43.89
CA LYS A 295 -8.05 17.52 44.98
C LYS A 295 -8.28 18.90 45.59
N THR A 296 -9.00 18.97 46.69
CA THR A 296 -9.00 20.12 47.57
C THR A 296 -7.59 20.21 48.12
N PHE A 297 -6.85 21.22 47.75
CA PHE A 297 -5.63 21.61 48.47
C PHE A 297 -6.08 21.99 49.86
N VAL A 298 -5.97 21.07 50.80
CA VAL A 298 -6.01 21.41 52.20
C VAL A 298 -4.70 22.19 52.43
N TYR A 299 -4.78 23.49 52.44
CA TYR A 299 -3.71 24.29 53.02
C TYR A 299 -3.64 23.83 54.45
N ALA A 300 -2.61 23.05 54.79
CA ALA A 300 -2.25 22.86 56.19
C ALA A 300 -1.96 24.22 56.75
N ASP A 301 -2.89 24.72 57.54
CA ASP A 301 -2.68 25.91 58.37
C ASP A 301 -1.43 25.61 59.19
N ARG A 302 -0.29 26.21 58.80
CA ARG A 302 0.89 26.23 59.63
C ARG A 302 0.55 27.22 60.70
N GLY A 303 -0.14 26.73 61.74
CA GLY A 303 -0.31 27.44 62.99
C GLY A 303 1.03 27.95 63.50
N ALA A 304 1.02 29.18 63.85
CA ALA A 304 2.08 29.97 64.42
C ALA A 304 2.76 29.30 65.64
#